data_e2f9e8fe0c174e9f2b3f1c71b6bfca5a
#
_entry.id   e2f9e8fe0c174e9f2b3f1c71b6bfca5a
#
_cell.length_a   1.000
_cell.length_b   1.000
_cell.length_c   1.000
_cell.angle_alpha   90.00
_cell.angle_beta   90.00
_cell.angle_gamma   90.00
#
_symmetry.space_group_name_H-M   'P 1'
#
loop_
_entity.id
_entity.type
_entity.pdbx_description
1 polymer ?
#
loop_
_entity_poly.entity_id
_entity_poly.type
_entity_poly.pdbx_seq_one_letter_code
_entity_poly.pdbx_strand_id
1 'polypeptide(L)'
;LVQRPDGQIGRITYIAKNYGPEALCKTISTHFGVKVDKYLLFSMGNVQDIIDALGGVEITVTQSEADYLNRYRIARDATTPSMENAGTYLFSGHAAVIYMRIRKVGSDGDAGRTRRMRTVLTTLAKKYASVSLGDAVKVLDSVNGNLCLTNMTMNDLLAALGYALQVAGSEPEGLQMPANDAMEPITYAGMSTRQVDFEKCRTILSEFLDNSYVVVDH
;
A
#
# COMPACT_ATOMS: atom_id res chain seq x y z
N LEU A 1 -8.23 -17.13 -2.83
CA LEU A 1 -8.97 -17.32 -4.08
C LEU A 1 -10.24 -16.50 -4.05
N VAL A 2 -10.68 -16.03 -5.21
CA VAL A 2 -11.92 -15.24 -5.42
C VAL A 2 -12.60 -15.71 -6.70
N GLN A 3 -13.89 -15.44 -6.82
CA GLN A 3 -14.57 -15.54 -8.11
C GLN A 3 -14.15 -14.35 -8.98
N ARG A 4 -13.70 -14.63 -10.19
CA ARG A 4 -13.28 -13.63 -11.17
C ARG A 4 -14.49 -13.13 -11.99
N PRO A 5 -14.36 -12.01 -12.72
CA PRO A 5 -15.42 -11.50 -13.59
C PRO A 5 -15.89 -12.47 -14.66
N ASP A 6 -15.07 -13.43 -15.06
CA ASP A 6 -15.42 -14.51 -16.00
C ASP A 6 -16.15 -15.70 -15.35
N GLY A 7 -16.49 -15.60 -14.06
CA GLY A 7 -17.15 -16.64 -13.28
C GLY A 7 -16.22 -17.75 -12.76
N GLN A 8 -14.97 -17.80 -13.18
CA GLN A 8 -14.02 -18.81 -12.73
C GLN A 8 -13.37 -18.41 -11.40
N ILE A 9 -12.87 -19.40 -10.67
CA ILE A 9 -12.08 -19.17 -9.45
C ILE A 9 -10.64 -18.84 -9.84
N GLY A 10 -10.03 -17.89 -9.12
CA GLY A 10 -8.65 -17.52 -9.34
C GLY A 10 -8.08 -16.61 -8.26
N ARG A 11 -6.84 -16.15 -8.48
CA ARG A 11 -6.20 -15.24 -7.54
C ARG A 11 -6.68 -13.81 -7.73
N ILE A 12 -6.99 -13.12 -6.65
CA ILE A 12 -7.33 -11.70 -6.67
C ILE A 12 -6.25 -10.83 -7.33
N THR A 13 -4.98 -11.21 -7.20
CA THR A 13 -3.85 -10.48 -7.78
C THR A 13 -3.86 -10.41 -9.31
N TYR A 14 -4.62 -11.28 -9.98
CA TYR A 14 -4.77 -11.23 -11.44
C TYR A 14 -5.91 -10.32 -11.91
N ILE A 15 -6.81 -9.92 -11.01
CA ILE A 15 -8.01 -9.17 -11.39
C ILE A 15 -7.63 -7.82 -12.01
N ALA A 16 -6.84 -7.00 -11.30
CA ALA A 16 -6.46 -5.68 -11.81
C ALA A 16 -5.74 -5.74 -13.15
N LYS A 17 -4.84 -6.76 -13.31
CA LYS A 17 -4.06 -6.92 -14.54
C LYS A 17 -4.90 -7.32 -15.75
N ASN A 18 -5.87 -8.22 -15.56
CA ASN A 18 -6.60 -8.85 -16.67
C ASN A 18 -7.96 -8.21 -16.92
N TYR A 19 -8.57 -7.54 -15.93
CA TYR A 19 -9.92 -7.00 -15.99
C TYR A 19 -10.00 -5.52 -15.58
N GLY A 20 -8.85 -4.91 -15.23
CA GLY A 20 -8.78 -3.53 -14.83
C GLY A 20 -8.99 -3.29 -13.33
N PRO A 21 -8.65 -2.08 -12.85
CA PRO A 21 -8.76 -1.72 -11.44
C PRO A 21 -10.21 -1.63 -10.94
N GLU A 22 -11.16 -1.22 -11.77
CA GLU A 22 -12.60 -1.21 -11.41
C GLU A 22 -13.08 -2.63 -11.06
N ALA A 23 -12.69 -3.62 -11.85
CA ALA A 23 -13.04 -5.01 -11.59
C ALA A 23 -12.43 -5.50 -10.27
N LEU A 24 -11.22 -5.04 -9.92
CA LEU A 24 -10.62 -5.33 -8.61
C LEU A 24 -11.43 -4.69 -7.48
N CYS A 25 -11.80 -3.41 -7.60
CA CYS A 25 -12.64 -2.72 -6.62
C CYS A 25 -13.96 -3.47 -6.39
N LYS A 26 -14.65 -3.84 -7.48
CA LYS A 26 -15.89 -4.62 -7.41
C LYS A 26 -15.66 -5.98 -6.73
N THR A 27 -14.58 -6.69 -7.08
CA THR A 27 -14.24 -7.98 -6.47
C THR A 27 -14.00 -7.84 -4.97
N ILE A 28 -13.27 -6.80 -4.54
CA ILE A 28 -13.03 -6.52 -3.12
C ILE A 28 -14.36 -6.22 -2.43
N SER A 29 -15.19 -5.34 -3.00
CA SER A 29 -16.49 -4.97 -2.43
C SER A 29 -17.37 -6.20 -2.22
N THR A 30 -17.52 -7.05 -3.24
CA THR A 30 -18.35 -8.26 -3.18
C THR A 30 -17.86 -9.24 -2.13
N HIS A 31 -16.55 -9.48 -2.04
CA HIS A 31 -16.02 -10.51 -1.14
C HIS A 31 -15.89 -10.04 0.31
N PHE A 32 -15.53 -8.77 0.52
CA PHE A 32 -15.31 -8.23 1.87
C PHE A 32 -16.50 -7.46 2.44
N GLY A 33 -17.56 -7.21 1.64
CA GLY A 33 -18.75 -6.51 2.12
C GLY A 33 -18.53 -5.02 2.40
N VAL A 34 -17.55 -4.39 1.76
CA VAL A 34 -17.25 -2.96 1.91
C VAL A 34 -17.33 -2.27 0.56
N LYS A 35 -17.82 -1.04 0.55
CA LYS A 35 -17.85 -0.25 -0.68
C LYS A 35 -16.46 0.25 -1.04
N VAL A 36 -15.90 -0.27 -2.14
CA VAL A 36 -14.65 0.18 -2.75
C VAL A 36 -14.94 0.57 -4.19
N ASP A 37 -15.13 1.87 -4.45
CA ASP A 37 -15.50 2.41 -5.76
C ASP A 37 -14.47 3.39 -6.32
N LYS A 38 -13.46 3.74 -5.55
CA LYS A 38 -12.37 4.63 -5.95
C LYS A 38 -11.04 3.91 -5.88
N TYR A 39 -10.15 4.26 -6.80
CA TYR A 39 -8.80 3.73 -6.79
C TYR A 39 -7.77 4.76 -7.23
N LEU A 40 -6.55 4.56 -6.72
CA LEU A 40 -5.34 5.22 -7.17
C LEU A 40 -4.30 4.13 -7.44
N LEU A 41 -3.80 4.05 -8.67
CA LEU A 41 -2.81 3.08 -9.08
C LEU A 41 -1.48 3.78 -9.33
N PHE A 42 -0.49 3.50 -8.51
CA PHE A 42 0.87 4.04 -8.63
C PHE A 42 1.84 2.99 -9.18
N SER A 43 2.69 3.39 -10.10
CA SER A 43 3.90 2.63 -10.42
C SER A 43 4.96 2.83 -9.31
N MET A 44 5.94 1.95 -9.23
CA MET A 44 7.07 2.16 -8.32
C MET A 44 7.89 3.41 -8.68
N GLY A 45 7.91 3.81 -9.97
CA GLY A 45 8.50 5.07 -10.41
C GLY A 45 7.76 6.27 -9.83
N ASN A 46 6.41 6.29 -9.89
CA ASN A 46 5.63 7.38 -9.31
C ASN A 46 5.89 7.53 -7.80
N VAL A 47 5.98 6.42 -7.07
CA VAL A 47 6.31 6.46 -5.63
C VAL A 47 7.70 7.04 -5.40
N GLN A 48 8.68 6.68 -6.22
CA GLN A 48 10.02 7.25 -6.19
C GLN A 48 9.98 8.76 -6.39
N ASP A 49 9.32 9.22 -7.46
CA ASP A 49 9.25 10.64 -7.83
C ASP A 49 8.56 11.47 -6.73
N ILE A 50 7.49 10.94 -6.13
CA ILE A 50 6.80 11.58 -4.99
C ILE A 50 7.74 11.73 -3.79
N ILE A 51 8.47 10.67 -3.44
CA ILE A 51 9.41 10.70 -2.32
C ILE A 51 10.52 11.72 -2.56
N ASP A 52 11.07 11.75 -3.77
CA ASP A 52 12.13 12.69 -4.14
C ASP A 52 11.62 14.13 -4.15
N ALA A 53 10.40 14.38 -4.67
CA ALA A 53 9.76 15.70 -4.64
C ALA A 53 9.50 16.22 -3.22
N LEU A 54 9.27 15.31 -2.27
CA LEU A 54 9.12 15.62 -0.83
C LEU A 54 10.46 15.73 -0.09
N GLY A 55 11.60 15.62 -0.78
CA GLY A 55 12.93 15.67 -0.18
C GLY A 55 13.30 14.41 0.61
N GLY A 56 12.78 13.26 0.21
CA GLY A 56 13.04 11.97 0.85
C GLY A 56 12.06 11.60 1.96
N VAL A 57 12.24 10.43 2.53
CA VAL A 57 11.43 9.90 3.63
C VAL A 57 12.31 9.30 4.72
N GLU A 58 12.03 9.61 5.99
CA GLU A 58 12.74 9.03 7.12
C GLU A 58 12.19 7.65 7.44
N ILE A 59 13.07 6.65 7.41
CA ILE A 59 12.71 5.26 7.67
C ILE A 59 13.62 4.71 8.76
N THR A 60 13.01 4.16 9.81
CA THR A 60 13.72 3.40 10.84
C THR A 60 13.91 1.97 10.36
N VAL A 61 15.16 1.54 10.24
CA VAL A 61 15.53 0.19 9.82
C VAL A 61 16.07 -0.62 11.00
N THR A 62 15.80 -1.90 10.98
CA THR A 62 16.44 -2.89 11.86
C THR A 62 17.87 -3.18 11.38
N GLN A 63 18.71 -3.78 12.24
CA GLN A 63 20.07 -4.18 11.85
C GLN A 63 20.06 -5.10 10.62
N SER A 64 19.18 -6.09 10.60
CA SER A 64 19.07 -7.01 9.47
C SER A 64 18.64 -6.32 8.16
N GLU A 65 17.84 -5.25 8.25
CA GLU A 65 17.47 -4.43 7.09
C GLU A 65 18.64 -3.56 6.63
N ALA A 66 19.37 -2.94 7.56
CA ALA A 66 20.57 -2.17 7.26
C ALA A 66 21.62 -3.04 6.56
N ASP A 67 21.91 -4.22 7.11
CA ASP A 67 22.86 -5.18 6.52
C ASP A 67 22.42 -5.63 5.11
N TYR A 68 21.13 -5.88 4.93
CA TYR A 68 20.58 -6.22 3.61
C TYR A 68 20.76 -5.09 2.62
N LEU A 69 20.41 -3.88 3.03
CA LEU A 69 20.47 -2.68 2.21
C LEU A 69 21.93 -2.37 1.81
N ASN A 70 22.89 -2.47 2.71
CA ASN A 70 24.30 -2.28 2.43
C ASN A 70 24.87 -3.37 1.48
N ARG A 71 24.47 -4.62 1.67
CA ARG A 71 24.92 -5.75 0.82
C ARG A 71 24.52 -5.59 -0.64
N TYR A 72 23.30 -5.14 -0.87
CA TYR A 72 22.77 -4.97 -2.23
C TYR A 72 23.02 -3.58 -2.81
N ARG A 73 23.88 -2.77 -2.13
CA ARG A 73 24.33 -1.44 -2.56
C ARG A 73 23.19 -0.63 -3.18
N ILE A 74 22.20 -0.36 -2.37
CA ILE A 74 21.17 0.63 -2.69
C ILE A 74 21.79 1.98 -2.93
N ALA A 75 22.91 2.24 -2.30
CA ALA A 75 23.78 3.41 -2.44
C ALA A 75 24.55 3.44 -3.78
N ARG A 76 23.95 3.03 -4.89
CA ARG A 76 24.36 3.57 -6.20
C ARG A 76 23.91 5.02 -6.34
N ASP A 77 22.97 5.41 -5.52
CA ASP A 77 22.54 6.78 -5.35
C ASP A 77 23.41 7.40 -4.24
N ALA A 78 24.25 8.37 -4.61
CA ALA A 78 25.12 9.09 -3.67
C ALA A 78 24.36 9.81 -2.55
N THR A 79 23.04 9.85 -2.61
CA THR A 79 22.16 10.46 -1.62
C THR A 79 21.75 9.52 -0.50
N THR A 80 21.95 8.18 -0.65
CA THR A 80 21.61 7.22 0.40
C THR A 80 22.84 6.96 1.28
N PRO A 81 22.83 7.31 2.56
CA PRO A 81 23.97 7.08 3.44
C PRO A 81 24.21 5.59 3.66
N SER A 82 25.47 5.21 3.88
CA SER A 82 25.80 3.87 4.37
C SER A 82 25.13 3.65 5.73
N MET A 83 24.44 2.52 5.90
CA MET A 83 23.70 2.17 7.10
C MET A 83 24.52 1.17 7.91
N GLU A 84 25.41 1.66 8.78
CA GLU A 84 26.26 0.76 9.59
C GLU A 84 25.47 0.02 10.67
N ASN A 85 24.43 0.66 11.20
CA ASN A 85 23.66 0.13 12.32
C ASN A 85 22.13 0.29 12.07
N ALA A 86 21.34 -0.38 12.92
CA ALA A 86 19.94 -0.05 13.05
C ALA A 86 19.78 1.44 13.42
N GLY A 87 18.78 2.10 12.85
CA GLY A 87 18.54 3.52 13.08
C GLY A 87 17.59 4.14 12.08
N THR A 88 17.38 5.43 12.21
CA THR A 88 16.53 6.20 11.29
C THR A 88 17.42 6.94 10.29
N TYR A 89 17.11 6.74 9.00
CA TYR A 89 17.86 7.30 7.89
C TYR A 89 16.94 8.00 6.91
N LEU A 90 17.41 9.06 6.29
CA LEU A 90 16.70 9.72 5.20
C LEU A 90 16.92 8.92 3.90
N PHE A 91 15.85 8.40 3.34
CA PHE A 91 15.86 7.62 2.10
C PHE A 91 15.42 8.50 0.93
N SER A 92 16.16 8.46 -0.17
CA SER A 92 15.68 8.90 -1.46
C SER A 92 14.54 8.01 -1.95
N GLY A 93 13.83 8.45 -2.98
CA GLY A 93 12.76 7.64 -3.58
C GLY A 93 13.26 6.28 -4.07
N HIS A 94 14.45 6.25 -4.69
CA HIS A 94 15.07 5.00 -5.14
C HIS A 94 15.33 4.03 -3.98
N ALA A 95 15.94 4.51 -2.91
CA ALA A 95 16.24 3.69 -1.73
C ALA A 95 14.97 3.20 -1.04
N ALA A 96 13.96 4.06 -0.91
CA ALA A 96 12.68 3.71 -0.31
C ALA A 96 11.94 2.62 -1.10
N VAL A 97 11.96 2.70 -2.44
CA VAL A 97 11.37 1.67 -3.31
C VAL A 97 12.09 0.33 -3.13
N ILE A 98 13.42 0.32 -3.00
CA ILE A 98 14.16 -0.91 -2.72
C ILE A 98 13.79 -1.47 -1.35
N TYR A 99 13.75 -0.62 -0.31
CA TYR A 99 13.31 -1.04 1.04
C TYR A 99 11.92 -1.67 1.01
N MET A 100 10.94 -1.07 0.34
CA MET A 100 9.59 -1.63 0.19
C MET A 100 9.57 -3.01 -0.48
N ARG A 101 10.56 -3.33 -1.31
CA ARG A 101 10.62 -4.60 -2.06
C ARG A 101 11.38 -5.71 -1.36
N ILE A 102 11.98 -5.46 -0.20
CA ILE A 102 12.71 -6.47 0.57
C ILE A 102 11.77 -7.63 0.94
N ARG A 103 12.18 -8.87 0.62
CA ARG A 103 11.46 -10.10 0.96
C ARG A 103 12.31 -11.11 1.74
N LYS A 104 13.63 -10.91 1.81
CA LYS A 104 14.60 -11.89 2.31
C LYS A 104 15.21 -11.49 3.64
N VAL A 105 14.58 -10.60 4.39
CA VAL A 105 15.00 -10.17 5.71
C VAL A 105 13.95 -10.59 6.72
N GLY A 106 14.37 -11.34 7.74
CA GLY A 106 13.48 -11.96 8.70
C GLY A 106 12.74 -13.18 8.14
N SER A 107 11.88 -13.78 8.97
CA SER A 107 11.03 -14.92 8.59
C SER A 107 9.73 -14.53 7.89
N ASP A 108 9.43 -13.23 7.78
CA ASP A 108 8.11 -12.68 7.44
C ASP A 108 7.80 -12.69 5.94
N GLY A 109 8.78 -12.94 5.07
CA GLY A 109 8.57 -13.07 3.64
C GLY A 109 7.73 -11.93 3.01
N ASP A 110 6.56 -12.29 2.53
CA ASP A 110 5.63 -11.34 1.88
C ASP A 110 4.93 -10.42 2.90
N ALA A 111 4.67 -10.87 4.12
CA ALA A 111 4.13 -10.04 5.20
C ALA A 111 5.12 -8.94 5.61
N GLY A 112 6.41 -9.26 5.68
CA GLY A 112 7.47 -8.27 5.92
C GLY A 112 7.53 -7.21 4.83
N ARG A 113 7.36 -7.60 3.55
CA ARG A 113 7.25 -6.65 2.44
C ARG A 113 6.04 -5.72 2.62
N THR A 114 4.88 -6.26 2.94
CA THR A 114 3.64 -5.48 3.15
C THR A 114 3.81 -4.50 4.31
N ARG A 115 4.44 -4.92 5.40
CA ARG A 115 4.76 -4.04 6.54
C ARG A 115 5.66 -2.88 6.10
N ARG A 116 6.74 -3.14 5.35
CA ARG A 116 7.65 -2.09 4.85
C ARG A 116 6.96 -1.11 3.92
N MET A 117 6.11 -1.60 3.01
CA MET A 117 5.29 -0.73 2.17
C MET A 117 4.38 0.17 3.02
N ARG A 118 3.71 -0.38 4.03
CA ARG A 118 2.88 0.39 4.95
C ARG A 118 3.69 1.44 5.71
N THR A 119 4.88 1.09 6.23
CA THR A 119 5.77 2.03 6.91
C THR A 119 6.10 3.24 6.03
N VAL A 120 6.53 3.00 4.79
CA VAL A 120 6.85 4.09 3.85
C VAL A 120 5.61 4.96 3.58
N LEU A 121 4.47 4.35 3.26
CA LEU A 121 3.25 5.09 2.95
C LEU A 121 2.74 5.90 4.14
N THR A 122 2.78 5.33 5.36
CA THR A 122 2.37 6.04 6.58
C THR A 122 3.30 7.21 6.89
N THR A 123 4.62 7.02 6.74
CA THR A 123 5.60 8.10 6.94
C THR A 123 5.42 9.22 5.90
N LEU A 124 5.16 8.85 4.64
CA LEU A 124 4.85 9.82 3.60
C LEU A 124 3.56 10.60 3.90
N ALA A 125 2.51 9.90 4.33
CA ALA A 125 1.25 10.55 4.69
C ALA A 125 1.43 11.54 5.84
N LYS A 126 2.19 11.17 6.88
CA LYS A 126 2.53 12.08 7.99
C LYS A 126 3.35 13.28 7.51
N LYS A 127 4.33 13.08 6.66
CA LYS A 127 5.15 14.16 6.08
C LYS A 127 4.31 15.08 5.20
N TYR A 128 3.45 14.50 4.35
CA TYR A 128 2.57 15.26 3.47
C TYR A 128 1.52 16.09 4.22
N ALA A 129 1.03 15.59 5.34
CA ALA A 129 0.10 16.29 6.20
C ALA A 129 0.70 17.56 6.85
N SER A 130 2.04 17.66 6.94
CA SER A 130 2.75 18.84 7.41
C SER A 130 3.08 19.87 6.30
N VAL A 131 2.79 19.53 5.03
CA VAL A 131 3.07 20.39 3.87
C VAL A 131 1.90 21.34 3.64
N SER A 132 2.18 22.57 3.23
CA SER A 132 1.11 23.53 2.90
C SER A 132 0.26 23.04 1.74
N LEU A 133 -1.02 23.43 1.70
CA LEU A 133 -1.94 23.07 0.60
C LEU A 133 -1.38 23.46 -0.77
N GLY A 134 -0.68 24.62 -0.85
CA GLY A 134 -0.05 25.08 -2.09
C GLY A 134 1.13 24.21 -2.54
N ASP A 135 1.91 23.71 -1.61
CA ASP A 135 3.01 22.80 -1.94
C ASP A 135 2.51 21.40 -2.22
N ALA A 136 1.43 20.96 -1.56
CA ALA A 136 0.72 19.72 -1.89
C ALA A 136 0.23 19.70 -3.33
N VAL A 137 -0.35 20.81 -3.80
CA VAL A 137 -0.77 20.95 -5.21
C VAL A 137 0.43 20.92 -6.15
N LYS A 138 1.55 21.57 -5.83
CA LYS A 138 2.77 21.54 -6.66
C LYS A 138 3.35 20.11 -6.77
N VAL A 139 3.33 19.35 -5.68
CA VAL A 139 3.75 17.93 -5.69
C VAL A 139 2.82 17.12 -6.58
N LEU A 140 1.51 17.32 -6.49
CA LEU A 140 0.55 16.67 -7.38
C LEU A 140 0.77 17.07 -8.85
N ASP A 141 1.04 18.34 -9.13
CA ASP A 141 1.35 18.81 -10.48
C ASP A 141 2.67 18.26 -11.02
N SER A 142 3.71 18.18 -10.20
CA SER A 142 5.01 17.59 -10.61
C SER A 142 4.91 16.10 -10.92
N VAL A 143 3.96 15.42 -10.28
CA VAL A 143 3.66 14.00 -10.47
C VAL A 143 2.66 13.78 -11.61
N ASN A 144 1.90 14.81 -12.00
CA ASN A 144 0.78 14.75 -12.97
C ASN A 144 1.21 14.33 -14.39
N GLY A 145 2.47 14.51 -14.75
CA GLY A 145 3.01 14.03 -16.05
C GLY A 145 3.22 12.50 -16.13
N ASN A 146 3.25 11.80 -14.99
CA ASN A 146 3.52 10.35 -14.88
C ASN A 146 2.43 9.61 -14.07
N LEU A 147 1.29 10.22 -13.84
CA LEU A 147 0.32 9.73 -12.89
C LEU A 147 -0.40 8.47 -13.32
N CYS A 148 -0.42 7.64 -12.34
CA CYS A 148 -1.34 6.60 -11.98
C CYS A 148 -2.69 6.66 -12.68
N LEU A 149 -3.21 5.51 -12.99
CA LEU A 149 -4.60 5.34 -13.36
C LEU A 149 -5.48 5.60 -12.14
N THR A 150 -6.49 6.45 -12.28
CA THR A 150 -7.49 6.71 -11.24
C THR A 150 -8.85 7.01 -11.85
N ASN A 151 -9.92 6.65 -11.14
CA ASN A 151 -11.28 7.10 -11.45
C ASN A 151 -11.76 8.23 -10.52
N MET A 152 -10.86 8.77 -9.68
CA MET A 152 -11.17 9.91 -8.81
C MET A 152 -11.21 11.20 -9.64
N THR A 153 -12.23 12.03 -9.39
CA THR A 153 -12.27 13.38 -9.89
C THR A 153 -11.36 14.30 -9.08
N MET A 154 -11.08 15.51 -9.57
CA MET A 154 -10.32 16.51 -8.79
C MET A 154 -11.02 16.81 -7.45
N ASN A 155 -12.35 16.83 -7.43
CA ASN A 155 -13.11 17.05 -6.19
C ASN A 155 -12.94 15.88 -5.21
N ASP A 156 -12.90 14.63 -5.70
CA ASP A 156 -12.61 13.46 -4.85
C ASP A 156 -11.21 13.56 -4.25
N LEU A 157 -10.22 13.97 -5.03
CA LEU A 157 -8.83 14.14 -4.56
C LEU A 157 -8.72 15.25 -3.52
N LEU A 158 -9.36 16.39 -3.75
CA LEU A 158 -9.40 17.50 -2.79
C LEU A 158 -10.12 17.11 -1.49
N ALA A 159 -11.23 16.38 -1.59
CA ALA A 159 -11.94 15.86 -0.41
C ALA A 159 -11.09 14.88 0.37
N ALA A 160 -10.40 13.95 -0.31
CA ALA A 160 -9.49 13.00 0.31
C ALA A 160 -8.30 13.70 1.00
N LEU A 161 -7.75 14.73 0.36
CA LEU A 161 -6.69 15.55 0.94
C LEU A 161 -7.18 16.31 2.18
N GLY A 162 -8.35 16.93 2.11
CA GLY A 162 -8.97 17.64 3.25
C GLY A 162 -9.18 16.69 4.44
N TYR A 163 -9.68 15.48 4.18
CA TYR A 163 -9.83 14.45 5.22
C TYR A 163 -8.47 14.00 5.78
N ALA A 164 -7.48 13.74 4.93
CA ALA A 164 -6.14 13.37 5.37
C ALA A 164 -5.51 14.44 6.27
N LEU A 165 -5.72 15.73 5.98
CA LEU A 165 -5.26 16.84 6.83
C LEU A 165 -5.97 16.88 8.19
N GLN A 166 -7.26 16.56 8.25
CA GLN A 166 -8.02 16.49 9.50
C GLN A 166 -7.52 15.39 10.43
N VAL A 167 -7.11 14.24 9.87
CA VAL A 167 -6.62 13.09 10.64
C VAL A 167 -5.10 13.03 10.78
N ALA A 168 -4.39 14.03 10.27
CA ALA A 168 -2.93 14.06 10.22
C ALA A 168 -2.24 13.98 11.58
N GLY A 169 -2.92 14.42 12.66
CA GLY A 169 -2.44 14.31 14.04
C GLY A 169 -2.75 12.98 14.72
N SER A 170 -3.52 12.11 14.07
CA SER A 170 -3.91 10.81 14.61
C SER A 170 -2.94 9.72 14.17
N GLU A 171 -2.73 8.70 14.99
CA GLU A 171 -2.06 7.49 14.54
C GLU A 171 -3.06 6.64 13.74
N PRO A 172 -2.81 6.37 12.45
CA PRO A 172 -3.72 5.56 11.66
C PRO A 172 -3.69 4.11 12.13
N GLU A 173 -4.84 3.60 12.53
CA GLU A 173 -5.00 2.18 12.76
C GLU A 173 -5.03 1.43 11.43
N GLY A 174 -4.46 0.23 11.42
CA GLY A 174 -4.36 -0.58 10.21
C GLY A 174 -4.83 -2.00 10.44
N LEU A 175 -5.79 -2.45 9.67
CA LEU A 175 -6.24 -3.83 9.65
C LEU A 175 -5.70 -4.55 8.41
N GLN A 176 -5.12 -5.73 8.61
CA GLN A 176 -4.69 -6.60 7.50
C GLN A 176 -5.85 -7.49 7.06
N MET A 177 -6.22 -7.38 5.79
CA MET A 177 -7.21 -8.27 5.16
C MET A 177 -6.60 -9.03 3.97
N PRO A 178 -6.90 -10.32 3.80
CA PRO A 178 -7.59 -11.21 4.75
C PRO A 178 -6.82 -11.36 6.07
N ALA A 179 -7.57 -11.60 7.19
CA ALA A 179 -6.96 -11.88 8.49
C ALA A 179 -6.21 -13.21 8.46
N ASN A 180 -5.14 -13.33 9.25
CA ASN A 180 -4.28 -14.52 9.21
C ASN A 180 -5.03 -15.80 9.61
N ASP A 181 -5.96 -15.70 10.53
CA ASP A 181 -6.79 -16.80 11.04
C ASP A 181 -8.04 -17.07 10.18
N ALA A 182 -8.23 -16.28 9.11
CA ALA A 182 -9.24 -16.47 8.07
C ALA A 182 -8.62 -16.97 6.76
N MET A 183 -7.39 -17.46 6.78
CA MET A 183 -6.69 -17.94 5.59
C MET A 183 -6.06 -19.29 5.80
N GLU A 184 -6.23 -20.21 4.85
CA GLU A 184 -5.55 -21.48 4.80
C GLU A 184 -4.66 -21.60 3.56
N PRO A 185 -3.44 -22.18 3.69
CA PRO A 185 -2.59 -22.43 2.55
C PRO A 185 -3.15 -23.59 1.71
N ILE A 186 -3.30 -23.36 0.42
CA ILE A 186 -3.74 -24.40 -0.52
C ILE A 186 -2.89 -24.38 -1.79
N THR A 187 -2.93 -25.48 -2.54
CA THR A 187 -2.42 -25.53 -3.91
C THR A 187 -3.59 -25.50 -4.88
N TYR A 188 -3.61 -24.51 -5.76
CA TYR A 188 -4.64 -24.37 -6.79
C TYR A 188 -3.97 -24.21 -8.16
N ALA A 189 -4.35 -25.05 -9.12
CA ALA A 189 -3.75 -25.09 -10.47
C ALA A 189 -2.21 -25.14 -10.44
N GLY A 190 -1.63 -25.96 -9.57
CA GLY A 190 -0.17 -26.12 -9.42
C GLY A 190 0.54 -24.94 -8.71
N MET A 191 -0.20 -23.96 -8.20
CA MET A 191 0.36 -22.79 -7.55
C MET A 191 -0.02 -22.71 -6.09
N SER A 192 0.95 -22.40 -5.22
CA SER A 192 0.69 -22.08 -3.82
C SER A 192 -0.14 -20.80 -3.71
N THR A 193 -1.24 -20.85 -2.97
CA THR A 193 -2.17 -19.74 -2.77
C THR A 193 -2.86 -19.85 -1.40
N ARG A 194 -3.88 -19.04 -1.15
CA ARG A 194 -4.67 -19.06 0.09
C ARG A 194 -6.15 -19.25 -0.24
N GLN A 195 -6.80 -20.15 0.47
CA GLN A 195 -8.25 -20.15 0.61
C GLN A 195 -8.61 -19.15 1.70
N VAL A 196 -9.63 -18.35 1.46
CA VAL A 196 -10.04 -17.28 2.39
C VAL A 196 -11.46 -17.55 2.85
N ASP A 197 -11.67 -17.45 4.16
CA ASP A 197 -12.99 -17.36 4.77
C ASP A 197 -13.45 -15.90 4.73
N PHE A 198 -14.25 -15.57 3.73
CA PHE A 198 -14.74 -14.21 3.53
C PHE A 198 -15.82 -13.80 4.55
N GLU A 199 -16.59 -14.74 5.10
CA GLU A 199 -17.58 -14.43 6.13
C GLU A 199 -16.88 -13.96 7.40
N LYS A 200 -15.86 -14.71 7.82
CA LYS A 200 -15.02 -14.31 8.94
C LYS A 200 -14.31 -12.98 8.69
N CYS A 201 -13.80 -12.76 7.49
CA CYS A 201 -13.19 -11.48 7.11
C CYS A 201 -14.19 -10.32 7.20
N ARG A 202 -15.43 -10.50 6.75
CA ARG A 202 -16.48 -9.47 6.85
C ARG A 202 -16.81 -9.13 8.30
N THR A 203 -16.93 -10.13 9.16
CA THR A 203 -17.17 -9.91 10.60
C THR A 203 -16.05 -9.07 11.22
N ILE A 204 -14.79 -9.49 11.05
CA ILE A 204 -13.63 -8.75 11.58
C ILE A 204 -13.58 -7.31 11.03
N LEU A 205 -13.85 -7.13 9.74
CA LEU A 205 -13.82 -5.82 9.11
C LEU A 205 -14.95 -4.91 9.59
N SER A 206 -16.15 -5.44 9.80
CA SER A 206 -17.27 -4.67 10.32
C SER A 206 -17.06 -4.24 11.77
N GLU A 207 -16.47 -5.09 12.60
CA GLU A 207 -16.09 -4.76 13.97
C GLU A 207 -15.03 -3.65 13.99
N PHE A 208 -14.05 -3.73 13.11
CA PHE A 208 -12.99 -2.71 13.00
C PHE A 208 -13.52 -1.36 12.50
N LEU A 209 -14.47 -1.36 11.58
CA LEU A 209 -15.04 -0.16 10.97
C LEU A 209 -16.24 0.41 11.76
N ASP A 210 -16.56 -0.18 12.93
CA ASP A 210 -17.65 0.27 13.81
C ASP A 210 -19.01 0.37 13.10
N ASN A 211 -19.50 -0.72 12.56
CA ASN A 211 -20.86 -0.92 11.98
C ASN A 211 -21.44 0.22 11.10
N SER A 212 -20.73 1.32 10.93
CA SER A 212 -21.18 2.49 10.18
C SER A 212 -20.99 2.37 8.66
N TYR A 213 -20.28 1.34 8.22
CA TYR A 213 -20.13 1.01 6.80
C TYR A 213 -21.17 -0.01 6.39
N VAL A 214 -22.15 0.46 5.65
CA VAL A 214 -23.24 -0.38 5.12
C VAL A 214 -22.66 -1.47 4.25
N VAL A 215 -22.94 -2.72 4.62
CA VAL A 215 -22.77 -3.87 3.73
C VAL A 215 -23.64 -3.61 2.50
N VAL A 216 -23.04 -3.59 1.33
CA VAL A 216 -23.78 -3.46 0.08
C VAL A 216 -24.38 -4.83 -0.21
N ASP A 217 -25.68 -4.99 0.07
CA ASP A 217 -26.45 -6.13 -0.46
C ASP A 217 -26.45 -6.06 -1.97
N HIS A 218 -26.08 -7.15 -2.61
CA HIS A 218 -26.03 -7.31 -4.07
C HIS A 218 -27.21 -8.12 -4.58
#